data_aaa1e8fff8b958070bc9a8033995a30d
#
_entry.id   aaa1e8fff8b958070bc9a8033995a30d
#
_cell.length_a   1.000
_cell.length_b   1.000
_cell.length_c   1.000
_cell.angle_alpha   90.00
_cell.angle_beta   90.00
_cell.angle_gamma   90.00
#
_symmetry.space_group_name_H-M   'P 1'
#
loop_
_entity.id
_entity.type
_entity.pdbx_description
1 polymer ?
#
loop_
_entity_poly.entity_id
_entity_poly.type
_entity_poly.pdbx_seq_one_letter_code
_entity_poly.pdbx_strand_id
1 'polypeptide(L)'
;MTTQKKAFIEWLSAKYSINFKEELRIWKTETVDTDYVNELFDIALMEFGLTRHHLESANRKADIIAVRHYMMYLLADKGWFSLLAISRKFGSRDHSTVIHAKNKIADLLQVNDARTISTKQRFDKYLNTITDAEKEETL
;
A
#
# COMPACT_ATOMS: atom_id res chain seq x y z
N MET A 1 -0.85 -1.89 17.75
CA MET A 1 0.50 -2.37 18.09
C MET A 1 0.41 -3.58 19.01
N THR A 2 1.19 -4.61 18.77
CA THR A 2 1.20 -5.79 19.63
C THR A 2 1.92 -5.49 20.96
N THR A 3 1.53 -6.20 22.02
CA THR A 3 2.15 -6.06 23.35
C THR A 3 3.65 -6.35 23.31
N GLN A 4 4.07 -7.33 22.50
CA GLN A 4 5.48 -7.68 22.34
C GLN A 4 6.31 -6.55 21.72
N LYS A 5 5.77 -5.87 20.71
CA LYS A 5 6.46 -4.75 20.07
C LYS A 5 6.60 -3.56 21.00
N LYS A 6 5.56 -3.27 21.77
CA LYS A 6 5.59 -2.21 22.77
C LYS A 6 6.65 -2.48 23.84
N ALA A 7 6.68 -3.69 24.36
CA ALA A 7 7.67 -4.13 25.36
C ALA A 7 9.10 -4.02 24.81
N PHE A 8 9.33 -4.38 23.55
CA PHE A 8 10.63 -4.27 22.89
C PHE A 8 11.10 -2.82 22.81
N ILE A 9 10.22 -1.90 22.43
CA ILE A 9 10.55 -0.47 22.31
C ILE A 9 10.84 0.12 23.70
N GLU A 10 10.07 -0.25 24.72
CA GLU A 10 10.30 0.18 26.10
C GLU A 10 11.67 -0.30 26.61
N TRP A 11 12.01 -1.55 26.31
CA TRP A 11 13.30 -2.12 26.66
C TRP A 11 14.47 -1.37 25.98
N LEU A 12 14.34 -1.07 24.67
CA LEU A 12 15.33 -0.29 23.93
C LEU A 12 15.50 1.12 24.51
N SER A 13 14.39 1.78 24.84
CA SER A 13 14.41 3.13 25.43
C SER A 13 15.15 3.13 26.77
N ALA A 14 14.88 2.16 27.61
CA ALA A 14 15.54 2.03 28.90
C ALA A 14 17.03 1.72 28.76
N LYS A 15 17.39 0.86 27.80
CA LYS A 15 18.78 0.43 27.62
C LYS A 15 19.67 1.50 26.99
N TYR A 16 19.15 2.25 26.03
CA TYR A 16 19.94 3.20 25.23
C TYR A 16 19.60 4.66 25.48
N SER A 17 18.70 4.94 26.43
CA SER A 17 18.28 6.31 26.77
C SER A 17 17.80 7.12 25.57
N ILE A 18 17.10 6.47 24.66
CA ILE A 18 16.53 7.12 23.45
C ILE A 18 15.19 7.78 23.76
N ASN A 19 14.78 8.72 22.92
CA ASN A 19 13.46 9.35 23.03
C ASN A 19 12.37 8.36 22.58
N PHE A 20 11.75 7.70 23.56
CA PHE A 20 10.77 6.65 23.34
C PHE A 20 9.58 7.09 22.45
N LYS A 21 9.02 8.30 22.72
CA LYS A 21 7.84 8.77 21.98
C LYS A 21 8.13 9.00 20.49
N GLU A 22 9.29 9.56 20.18
CA GLU A 22 9.68 9.84 18.81
C GLU A 22 10.04 8.57 18.06
N GLU A 23 10.83 7.69 18.68
CA GLU A 23 11.20 6.41 18.09
C GLU A 23 9.97 5.54 17.84
N LEU A 24 9.03 5.52 18.79
CA LEU A 24 7.76 4.80 18.64
C LEU A 24 6.94 5.33 17.46
N ARG A 25 6.89 6.64 17.30
CA ARG A 25 6.16 7.28 16.19
C ARG A 25 6.75 6.89 14.84
N ILE A 26 8.06 7.00 14.68
CA ILE A 26 8.78 6.65 13.46
C ILE A 26 8.58 5.18 13.13
N TRP A 27 8.81 4.31 14.10
CA TRP A 27 8.67 2.87 13.93
C TRP A 27 7.26 2.46 13.55
N LYS A 28 6.26 3.02 14.20
CA LYS A 28 4.85 2.74 13.93
C LYS A 28 4.46 3.16 12.51
N THR A 29 4.90 4.32 12.06
CA THR A 29 4.64 4.82 10.70
C THR A 29 5.26 3.90 9.66
N GLU A 30 6.54 3.56 9.80
CA GLU A 30 7.24 2.68 8.87
C GLU A 30 6.59 1.31 8.77
N THR A 31 6.19 0.73 9.90
CA THR A 31 5.57 -0.59 9.94
C THR A 31 4.20 -0.60 9.27
N VAL A 32 3.36 0.41 9.54
CA VAL A 32 2.01 0.51 8.94
C VAL A 32 2.10 0.68 7.44
N ASP A 33 3.00 1.54 6.97
CA ASP A 33 3.19 1.78 5.54
C ASP A 33 3.65 0.52 4.82
N THR A 34 4.61 -0.20 5.40
CA THR A 34 5.12 -1.46 4.85
C THR A 34 4.05 -2.54 4.83
N ASP A 35 3.28 -2.67 5.90
CA ASP A 35 2.20 -3.65 5.98
C ASP A 35 1.12 -3.38 4.92
N TYR A 36 0.77 -2.12 4.70
CA TYR A 36 -0.20 -1.74 3.67
C TYR A 36 0.28 -2.12 2.27
N VAL A 37 1.55 -1.84 1.96
CA VAL A 37 2.16 -2.20 0.67
C VAL A 37 2.12 -3.71 0.46
N ASN A 38 2.56 -4.47 1.45
CA ASN A 38 2.58 -5.93 1.38
C ASN A 38 1.18 -6.49 1.17
N GLU A 39 0.19 -5.90 1.82
CA GLU A 39 -1.20 -6.29 1.69
C GLU A 39 -1.73 -6.07 0.28
N LEU A 40 -1.42 -4.94 -0.35
CA LEU A 40 -1.82 -4.69 -1.73
C LEU A 40 -1.24 -5.76 -2.67
N PHE A 41 0.03 -6.14 -2.48
CA PHE A 41 0.64 -7.20 -3.28
C PHE A 41 0.00 -8.56 -3.01
N ASP A 42 -0.36 -8.85 -1.76
CA ASP A 42 -1.05 -10.09 -1.40
C ASP A 42 -2.44 -10.17 -2.04
N ILE A 43 -3.18 -9.07 -2.07
CA ILE A 43 -4.49 -9.02 -2.74
C ILE A 43 -4.32 -9.25 -4.24
N ALA A 44 -3.32 -8.63 -4.85
CA ALA A 44 -3.05 -8.83 -6.28
C ALA A 44 -2.76 -10.30 -6.60
N LEU A 45 -2.03 -10.98 -5.73
CA LEU A 45 -1.74 -12.40 -5.90
C LEU A 45 -3.01 -13.25 -5.74
N MET A 46 -3.78 -13.02 -4.68
CA MET A 46 -4.97 -13.83 -4.36
C MET A 46 -6.10 -13.62 -5.37
N GLU A 47 -6.37 -12.38 -5.76
CA GLU A 47 -7.53 -12.05 -6.60
C GLU A 47 -7.23 -12.12 -8.09
N PHE A 48 -6.01 -11.79 -8.51
CA PHE A 48 -5.66 -11.68 -9.92
C PHE A 48 -4.59 -12.67 -10.36
N GLY A 49 -4.00 -13.43 -9.43
CA GLY A 49 -2.91 -14.35 -9.75
C GLY A 49 -1.62 -13.65 -10.17
N LEU A 50 -1.45 -12.37 -9.81
CA LEU A 50 -0.29 -11.58 -10.20
C LEU A 50 0.74 -11.56 -9.09
N THR A 51 1.95 -12.03 -9.39
CA THR A 51 3.08 -12.01 -8.46
C THR A 51 3.74 -10.65 -8.45
N ARG A 52 4.59 -10.38 -7.45
CA ARG A 52 5.42 -9.18 -7.43
C ARG A 52 6.25 -9.05 -8.70
N HIS A 53 6.78 -10.16 -9.19
CA HIS A 53 7.55 -10.17 -10.43
C HIS A 53 6.75 -9.63 -11.61
N HIS A 54 5.48 -10.05 -11.75
CA HIS A 54 4.59 -9.52 -12.79
C HIS A 54 4.39 -8.01 -12.67
N LEU A 55 4.16 -7.54 -11.46
CA LEU A 55 3.86 -6.12 -11.19
C LEU A 55 5.10 -5.23 -11.29
N GLU A 56 6.28 -5.75 -10.95
CA GLU A 56 7.55 -5.04 -11.02
C GLU A 56 8.18 -5.07 -12.42
N SER A 57 7.79 -6.03 -13.26
CA SER A 57 8.34 -6.21 -14.59
C SER A 57 7.84 -5.14 -15.57
N ALA A 58 8.49 -5.05 -16.73
CA ALA A 58 8.08 -4.19 -17.83
C ALA A 58 6.95 -4.78 -18.67
N ASN A 59 6.26 -5.81 -18.18
CA ASN A 59 5.17 -6.47 -18.87
C ASN A 59 4.01 -5.49 -19.11
N ARG A 60 3.53 -5.41 -20.34
CA ARG A 60 2.49 -4.48 -20.77
C ARG A 60 1.14 -5.18 -21.06
N LYS A 61 0.92 -6.38 -20.59
CA LYS A 61 -0.40 -7.01 -20.69
C LYS A 61 -1.44 -6.15 -19.99
N ALA A 62 -2.60 -5.99 -20.62
CA ALA A 62 -3.65 -5.08 -20.16
C ALA A 62 -4.09 -5.37 -18.71
N ASP A 63 -4.17 -6.65 -18.35
CA ASP A 63 -4.57 -7.07 -17.00
C ASP A 63 -3.55 -6.63 -15.94
N ILE A 64 -2.28 -6.79 -16.25
CA ILE A 64 -1.19 -6.41 -15.35
C ILE A 64 -1.12 -4.90 -15.19
N ILE A 65 -1.24 -4.17 -16.30
CA ILE A 65 -1.23 -2.70 -16.29
C ILE A 65 -2.39 -2.16 -15.46
N ALA A 66 -3.59 -2.71 -15.62
CA ALA A 66 -4.77 -2.26 -14.88
C ALA A 66 -4.59 -2.39 -13.38
N VAL A 67 -4.10 -3.53 -12.91
CA VAL A 67 -3.86 -3.77 -11.48
C VAL A 67 -2.70 -2.91 -10.97
N ARG A 68 -1.61 -2.84 -11.71
CA ARG A 68 -0.45 -2.01 -11.35
C ARG A 68 -0.82 -0.55 -11.19
N HIS A 69 -1.54 0.02 -12.15
CA HIS A 69 -1.98 1.42 -12.10
C HIS A 69 -2.93 1.65 -10.93
N TYR A 70 -3.83 0.72 -10.65
CA TYR A 70 -4.74 0.84 -9.52
C TYR A 70 -4.00 0.83 -8.19
N MET A 71 -2.99 -0.03 -8.04
CA MET A 71 -2.15 -0.06 -6.84
C MET A 71 -1.36 1.25 -6.68
N MET A 72 -0.82 1.80 -7.77
CA MET A 72 -0.14 3.11 -7.73
C MET A 72 -1.09 4.22 -7.28
N TYR A 73 -2.31 4.18 -7.78
CA TYR A 73 -3.38 5.12 -7.37
C TYR A 73 -3.66 5.03 -5.87
N LEU A 74 -3.83 3.82 -5.34
CA LEU A 74 -4.07 3.62 -3.91
C LEU A 74 -2.92 4.13 -3.05
N LEU A 75 -1.68 3.87 -3.44
CA LEU A 75 -0.50 4.32 -2.71
C LEU A 75 -0.35 5.84 -2.74
N ALA A 76 -0.61 6.45 -3.90
CA ALA A 76 -0.57 7.91 -4.05
C ALA A 76 -1.67 8.59 -3.23
N ASP A 77 -2.85 7.98 -3.15
CA ASP A 77 -3.99 8.51 -2.42
C ASP A 77 -3.73 8.57 -0.91
N LYS A 78 -2.99 7.62 -0.37
CA LYS A 78 -2.61 7.62 1.05
C LYS A 78 -1.71 8.79 1.44
N GLY A 79 -0.87 9.27 0.52
CA GLY A 79 0.05 10.37 0.79
C GLY A 79 1.24 10.01 1.68
N TRP A 80 1.45 8.72 1.98
CA TRP A 80 2.54 8.25 2.84
C TRP A 80 3.89 8.14 2.12
N PHE A 81 3.86 8.03 0.79
CA PHE A 81 5.05 7.80 -0.02
C PHE A 81 5.22 8.91 -1.06
N SER A 82 6.48 9.27 -1.35
CA SER A 82 6.78 10.12 -2.50
C SER A 82 6.49 9.36 -3.80
N LEU A 83 6.30 10.09 -4.88
CA LEU A 83 6.08 9.48 -6.21
C LEU A 83 7.25 8.57 -6.61
N LEU A 84 8.48 8.99 -6.28
CA LEU A 84 9.67 8.18 -6.55
C LEU A 84 9.68 6.89 -5.74
N ALA A 85 9.30 6.96 -4.45
CA ALA A 85 9.22 5.77 -3.61
C ALA A 85 8.17 4.78 -4.14
N ILE A 86 7.02 5.28 -4.62
CA ILE A 86 6.00 4.43 -5.24
C ILE A 86 6.54 3.78 -6.51
N SER A 87 7.21 4.55 -7.38
CA SER A 87 7.76 4.01 -8.63
C SER A 87 8.77 2.88 -8.37
N ARG A 88 9.58 3.01 -7.34
CA ARG A 88 10.57 1.98 -6.97
C ARG A 88 9.92 0.66 -6.54
N LYS A 89 8.73 0.71 -5.98
CA LYS A 89 7.98 -0.50 -5.58
C LYS A 89 7.52 -1.30 -6.80
N PHE A 90 7.47 -0.68 -7.97
CA PHE A 90 7.03 -1.29 -9.22
C PHE A 90 8.16 -1.37 -10.26
N GLY A 91 9.39 -1.60 -9.80
CA GLY A 91 10.53 -1.86 -10.70
C GLY A 91 11.27 -0.62 -11.15
N SER A 92 11.39 0.38 -10.28
CA SER A 92 12.16 1.61 -10.54
C SER A 92 11.67 2.41 -11.76
N ARG A 93 10.35 2.43 -11.98
CA ARG A 93 9.73 3.23 -13.03
C ARG A 93 9.88 4.72 -12.75
N ASP A 94 9.80 5.53 -13.79
CA ASP A 94 9.83 6.98 -13.67
C ASP A 94 8.64 7.47 -12.83
N HIS A 95 8.85 8.48 -11.99
CA HIS A 95 7.79 9.07 -11.18
C HIS A 95 6.64 9.62 -12.03
N SER A 96 6.90 10.06 -13.27
CA SER A 96 5.85 10.51 -14.19
C SER A 96 4.86 9.38 -14.52
N THR A 97 5.31 8.13 -14.53
CA THR A 97 4.45 6.97 -14.72
C THR A 97 3.42 6.86 -13.59
N VAL A 98 3.82 7.13 -12.35
CA VAL A 98 2.92 7.12 -11.19
C VAL A 98 1.88 8.24 -11.29
N ILE A 99 2.29 9.45 -11.67
CA ILE A 99 1.38 10.58 -11.87
C ILE A 99 0.35 10.24 -12.95
N HIS A 100 0.81 9.69 -14.07
CA HIS A 100 -0.06 9.29 -15.17
C HIS A 100 -1.07 8.21 -14.73
N ALA A 101 -0.60 7.19 -14.03
CA ALA A 101 -1.45 6.11 -13.51
C ALA A 101 -2.50 6.64 -12.54
N LYS A 102 -2.10 7.48 -11.59
CA LYS A 102 -3.00 8.11 -10.62
C LYS A 102 -4.11 8.89 -11.32
N ASN A 103 -3.77 9.73 -12.26
CA ASN A 103 -4.74 10.57 -12.97
C ASN A 103 -5.66 9.73 -13.84
N LYS A 104 -5.13 8.74 -14.53
CA LYS A 104 -5.91 7.84 -15.38
C LYS A 104 -6.94 7.04 -14.57
N ILE A 105 -6.54 6.47 -13.45
CA ILE A 105 -7.44 5.70 -12.59
C ILE A 105 -8.51 6.62 -12.00
N ALA A 106 -8.15 7.82 -11.55
CA ALA A 106 -9.12 8.78 -11.03
C ALA A 106 -10.19 9.11 -12.08
N ASP A 107 -9.78 9.35 -13.33
CA ASP A 107 -10.70 9.64 -14.44
C ASP A 107 -11.60 8.44 -14.76
N LEU A 108 -11.03 7.23 -14.80
CA LEU A 108 -11.78 6.00 -15.07
C LEU A 108 -12.80 5.71 -13.96
N LEU A 109 -12.48 5.98 -12.72
CA LEU A 109 -13.42 5.84 -11.61
C LEU A 109 -14.57 6.84 -11.74
N GLN A 110 -14.26 8.06 -12.14
CA GLN A 110 -15.26 9.11 -12.29
C GLN A 110 -16.31 8.77 -13.37
N VAL A 111 -15.90 8.11 -14.45
CA VAL A 111 -16.81 7.68 -15.53
C VAL A 111 -17.34 6.26 -15.35
N ASN A 112 -17.11 5.65 -14.20
CA ASN A 112 -17.57 4.29 -13.87
C ASN A 112 -17.12 3.23 -14.87
N ASP A 113 -15.84 3.28 -15.28
CA ASP A 113 -15.27 2.28 -16.18
C ASP A 113 -15.42 0.88 -15.56
N ALA A 114 -16.04 -0.05 -16.29
CA ALA A 114 -16.42 -1.36 -15.77
C ALA A 114 -15.22 -2.14 -15.22
N ARG A 115 -14.10 -2.14 -15.93
CA ARG A 115 -12.89 -2.85 -15.53
C ARG A 115 -12.28 -2.24 -14.24
N THR A 116 -12.22 -0.91 -14.19
CA THR A 116 -11.66 -0.20 -13.04
C THR A 116 -12.55 -0.38 -11.81
N ILE A 117 -13.85 -0.31 -11.96
CA ILE A 117 -14.80 -0.57 -10.87
C ILE A 117 -14.66 -2.01 -10.36
N SER A 118 -14.55 -2.99 -11.26
CA SER A 118 -14.32 -4.39 -10.86
C SER A 118 -13.03 -4.54 -10.07
N THR A 119 -11.94 -3.93 -10.52
CA THR A 119 -10.66 -3.95 -9.81
C THR A 119 -10.79 -3.33 -8.43
N LYS A 120 -11.45 -2.17 -8.34
CA LYS A 120 -11.73 -1.49 -7.07
C LYS A 120 -12.48 -2.40 -6.09
N GLN A 121 -13.55 -3.03 -6.54
CA GLN A 121 -14.37 -3.92 -5.70
C GLN A 121 -13.55 -5.10 -5.15
N ARG A 122 -12.67 -5.65 -5.96
CA ARG A 122 -11.83 -6.78 -5.54
C ARG A 122 -10.79 -6.38 -4.51
N PHE A 123 -10.24 -5.18 -4.59
CA PHE A 123 -9.36 -4.64 -3.55
C PHE A 123 -10.13 -4.24 -2.29
N ASP A 124 -11.26 -3.56 -2.44
CA ASP A 124 -12.08 -3.10 -1.31
C ASP A 124 -12.58 -4.25 -0.44
N LYS A 125 -12.85 -5.39 -1.02
CA LYS A 125 -13.27 -6.59 -0.32
C LYS A 125 -12.35 -6.95 0.85
N TYR A 126 -11.04 -6.77 0.67
CA TYR A 126 -10.04 -7.05 1.72
C TYR A 126 -9.68 -5.81 2.53
N LEU A 127 -9.54 -4.65 1.88
CA LEU A 127 -9.14 -3.41 2.54
C LEU A 127 -10.18 -2.92 3.54
N ASN A 128 -11.47 -3.01 3.22
CA ASN A 128 -12.56 -2.61 4.12
C ASN A 128 -12.61 -3.51 5.36
N THR A 129 -12.37 -4.81 5.20
CA THR A 129 -12.34 -5.75 6.30
C THR A 129 -11.26 -5.38 7.32
N ILE A 130 -10.09 -4.95 6.84
CA ILE A 130 -8.98 -4.54 7.70
C ILE A 130 -9.29 -3.25 8.44
N THR A 131 -9.88 -2.27 7.75
CA THR A 131 -10.29 -1.00 8.36
C THR A 131 -11.29 -1.25 9.48
N ASP A 132 -12.23 -2.17 9.29
CA ASP A 132 -13.21 -2.53 10.31
C ASP A 132 -12.54 -3.22 11.50
N ALA A 133 -11.57 -4.11 11.27
CA ALA A 133 -10.80 -4.76 12.31
C ALA A 133 -9.98 -3.74 13.13
N GLU A 134 -9.37 -2.77 12.47
CA GLU A 134 -8.63 -1.69 13.13
C GLU A 134 -9.54 -0.82 14.00
N LYS A 135 -10.76 -0.54 13.54
CA LYS A 135 -11.74 0.21 14.32
C LYS A 135 -12.18 -0.54 15.57
N GLU A 136 -12.33 -1.84 15.48
CA GLU A 136 -12.68 -2.69 16.64
C GLU A 136 -11.57 -2.71 17.67
N GLU A 137 -10.31 -2.71 17.25
CA GLU A 137 -9.15 -2.68 18.14
C GLU A 137 -9.00 -1.36 18.89
N THR A 138 -9.48 -0.26 18.32
CA THR A 138 -9.38 1.08 18.93
C THR A 138 -10.53 1.40 19.90
N LEU A 139 -11.53 0.58 19.97
CA LEU A 139 -12.65 0.69 20.90
C LEU A 139 -12.39 -0.09 22.18
#